data_4b55f63a4adb5bc461ac028f37de87ef
#
_entry.id   4b55f63a4adb5bc461ac028f37de87ef
#
_cell.length_a   1.000
_cell.length_b   1.000
_cell.length_c   1.000
_cell.angle_alpha   90.00
_cell.angle_beta   90.00
_cell.angle_gamma   90.00
#
_symmetry.space_group_name_H-M   'P 1'
#
loop_
_entity.id
_entity.type
_entity.pdbx_description
1 polymer ?
#
loop_
_entity_poly.entity_id
_entity_poly.type
_entity_poly.pdbx_seq_one_letter_code
_entity_poly.pdbx_strand_id
1 'polypeptide(L)'
;MQWNEVRKLYPNRFVKLQILKSRIENEVRFVDDMAVIQVFENEKEATRELVRSKDDMLVYHTGKEKIEIQIKHLFGFRGQYDKTG
;
A
#
# COMPACT_ATOMS: atom_id res chain seq x y z
N MET A 1 -13.88 -5.63 0.97
CA MET A 1 -14.05 -4.30 1.59
C MET A 1 -13.42 -3.25 0.71
N GLN A 2 -14.06 -2.11 0.58
CA GLN A 2 -13.52 -1.02 -0.22
C GLN A 2 -12.86 0.03 0.66
N TRP A 3 -11.98 0.84 0.06
CA TRP A 3 -11.20 1.80 0.84
C TRP A 3 -12.08 2.80 1.59
N ASN A 4 -13.18 3.24 0.99
CA ASN A 4 -14.09 4.16 1.67
C ASN A 4 -14.68 3.57 2.94
N GLU A 5 -14.95 2.27 2.96
CA GLU A 5 -15.44 1.58 4.13
C GLU A 5 -14.37 1.53 5.22
N VAL A 6 -13.14 1.24 4.83
CA VAL A 6 -12.01 1.19 5.77
C VAL A 6 -11.82 2.55 6.42
N ARG A 7 -11.89 3.62 5.63
CA ARG A 7 -11.75 4.98 6.14
C ARG A 7 -12.84 5.36 7.14
N LYS A 8 -14.05 4.87 6.91
CA LYS A 8 -15.16 5.14 7.83
C LYS A 8 -15.01 4.39 9.15
N LEU A 9 -14.55 3.14 9.07
CA LEU A 9 -14.43 2.30 10.26
C LEU A 9 -13.21 2.68 11.11
N TYR A 10 -12.14 3.11 10.48
CA TYR A 10 -10.87 3.38 11.16
C TYR A 10 -10.30 4.74 10.75
N PRO A 11 -10.96 5.83 11.12
CA PRO A 11 -10.52 7.16 10.67
C PRO A 11 -9.17 7.54 11.29
N ASN A 12 -8.34 8.16 10.46
CA ASN A 12 -7.06 8.73 10.89
C ASN A 12 -6.13 7.70 11.56
N ARG A 13 -6.02 6.52 10.94
CA ARG A 13 -5.17 5.45 11.47
C ARG A 13 -4.39 4.78 10.35
N PHE A 14 -3.27 4.14 10.74
CA PHE A 14 -2.58 3.23 9.84
C PHE A 14 -3.24 1.86 9.92
N VAL A 15 -3.41 1.23 8.78
CA VAL A 15 -4.01 -0.11 8.69
C VAL A 15 -3.14 -0.99 7.82
N LYS A 16 -3.10 -2.28 8.16
CA LYS A 16 -2.48 -3.28 7.32
C LYS A 16 -3.57 -3.99 6.55
N LEU A 17 -3.43 -4.02 5.25
CA LEU A 17 -4.45 -4.55 4.35
C LEU A 17 -3.90 -5.71 3.56
N GLN A 18 -4.79 -6.68 3.27
CA GLN A 18 -4.51 -7.66 2.25
C GLN A 18 -5.24 -7.25 0.99
N ILE A 19 -4.54 -7.20 -0.13
CA ILE A 19 -5.12 -6.84 -1.41
C ILE A 19 -5.83 -8.06 -1.97
N LEU A 20 -7.15 -7.96 -2.17
CA LEU A 20 -7.96 -9.05 -2.71
C LEU A 20 -8.19 -8.87 -4.19
N LYS A 21 -8.30 -7.62 -4.67
CA LYS A 21 -8.55 -7.33 -6.06
C LYS A 21 -7.88 -6.01 -6.41
N SER A 22 -7.17 -5.98 -7.52
CA SER A 22 -6.50 -4.77 -7.97
C SER A 22 -6.43 -4.76 -9.49
N ARG A 23 -6.12 -3.59 -10.05
CA ARG A 23 -5.92 -3.41 -11.49
C ARG A 23 -4.79 -2.43 -11.69
N ILE A 24 -4.17 -2.50 -12.86
CA ILE A 24 -3.05 -1.64 -13.20
C ILE A 24 -3.43 -0.80 -14.42
N GLU A 25 -3.31 0.52 -14.28
CA GLU A 25 -3.56 1.46 -15.37
C GLU A 25 -2.49 2.54 -15.32
N ASN A 26 -1.87 2.79 -16.47
CA ASN A 26 -0.85 3.85 -16.60
C ASN A 26 0.24 3.75 -15.53
N GLU A 27 0.71 2.54 -15.26
CA GLU A 27 1.77 2.28 -14.29
C GLU A 27 1.37 2.61 -12.85
N VAL A 28 0.07 2.65 -12.58
CA VAL A 28 -0.46 2.81 -11.23
C VAL A 28 -1.32 1.61 -10.91
N ARG A 29 -1.09 1.01 -9.75
CA ARG A 29 -1.91 -0.09 -9.25
C ARG A 29 -3.00 0.48 -8.37
N PHE A 30 -4.24 0.19 -8.72
CA PHE A 30 -5.41 0.58 -7.95
C PHE A 30 -5.94 -0.63 -7.22
N VAL A 31 -6.22 -0.47 -5.93
CA VAL A 31 -6.73 -1.56 -5.10
C VAL A 31 -8.25 -1.42 -5.01
N ASP A 32 -8.96 -2.40 -5.60
CA ASP A 32 -10.42 -2.35 -5.69
C ASP A 32 -11.11 -3.06 -4.53
N ASP A 33 -10.46 -4.07 -3.95
CA ASP A 33 -11.03 -4.80 -2.84
C ASP A 33 -9.91 -5.23 -1.89
N MET A 34 -10.19 -5.20 -0.60
CA MET A 34 -9.18 -5.45 0.42
C MET A 34 -9.79 -5.99 1.69
N ALA A 35 -8.95 -6.62 2.52
CA ALA A 35 -9.33 -7.04 3.86
C ALA A 35 -8.42 -6.34 4.85
N VAL A 36 -8.98 -5.86 5.96
CA VAL A 36 -8.19 -5.26 7.03
C VAL A 36 -7.65 -6.38 7.90
N ILE A 37 -6.32 -6.46 7.96
CA ILE A 37 -5.63 -7.48 8.75
C ILE A 37 -5.31 -6.95 10.15
N GLN A 38 -4.91 -5.69 10.24
CA GLN A 38 -4.53 -5.11 11.51
C GLN A 38 -4.69 -3.60 11.46
N VAL A 39 -5.05 -3.01 12.61
CA VAL A 39 -5.15 -1.56 12.78
C VAL A 39 -4.09 -1.16 13.78
N PHE A 40 -3.33 -0.12 13.47
CA PHE A 40 -2.23 0.34 14.31
C PHE A 40 -2.63 1.60 15.06
N GLU A 41 -2.21 1.68 16.32
CA GLU A 41 -2.50 2.86 17.13
C GLU A 41 -1.43 3.94 16.98
N ASN A 42 -0.24 3.55 16.53
CA ASN A 42 0.83 4.52 16.36
C ASN A 42 1.66 4.21 15.12
N GLU A 43 2.38 5.23 14.70
CA GLU A 43 3.18 5.18 13.47
C GLU A 43 4.34 4.20 13.57
N LYS A 44 4.88 4.03 14.76
CA LYS A 44 6.02 3.13 14.96
C LYS A 44 5.69 1.69 14.61
N GLU A 45 4.54 1.23 15.08
CA GLU A 45 4.08 -0.13 14.79
C GLU A 45 3.81 -0.30 13.29
N ALA A 46 3.17 0.70 12.69
CA ALA A 46 2.87 0.67 11.27
C ALA A 46 4.14 0.61 10.43
N THR A 47 5.14 1.40 10.78
CA THR A 47 6.42 1.44 10.06
C THR A 47 7.12 0.09 10.14
N ARG A 48 7.06 -0.55 11.30
CA ARG A 48 7.67 -1.87 11.48
C ARG A 48 7.01 -2.92 10.58
N GLU A 49 5.68 -2.88 10.49
CA GLU A 49 4.94 -3.82 9.66
C GLU A 49 5.11 -3.52 8.18
N LEU A 50 5.34 -2.28 7.82
CA LEU A 50 5.59 -1.90 6.43
C LEU A 50 6.81 -2.63 5.87
N VAL A 51 7.85 -2.76 6.69
CA VAL A 51 9.08 -3.46 6.30
C VAL A 51 8.84 -4.96 6.15
N ARG A 52 7.88 -5.50 6.90
CA ARG A 52 7.58 -6.94 6.88
C ARG A 52 6.51 -7.34 5.89
N SER A 53 5.88 -6.39 5.24
CA SER A 53 4.76 -6.68 4.35
C SER A 53 5.18 -7.50 3.15
N LYS A 54 4.36 -8.49 2.83
CA LYS A 54 4.56 -9.34 1.65
C LYS A 54 3.85 -8.74 0.45
N ASP A 55 4.01 -9.38 -0.71
CA ASP A 55 3.57 -8.83 -1.99
C ASP A 55 2.11 -8.35 -2.03
N ASP A 56 1.20 -9.09 -1.43
CA ASP A 56 -0.21 -8.73 -1.46
C ASP A 56 -0.67 -8.02 -0.19
N MET A 57 0.27 -7.56 0.60
CA MET A 57 0.01 -6.81 1.82
C MET A 57 0.43 -5.37 1.66
N LEU A 58 -0.29 -4.48 2.32
CA LEU A 58 -0.06 -3.05 2.21
C LEU A 58 -0.35 -2.38 3.55
N VAL A 59 0.54 -1.50 3.99
CA VAL A 59 0.28 -0.66 5.16
C VAL A 59 0.00 0.75 4.64
N TYR A 60 -1.15 1.29 5.00
CA TYR A 60 -1.60 2.57 4.46
C TYR A 60 -2.33 3.38 5.53
N HIS A 61 -2.27 4.70 5.39
CA HIS A 61 -2.96 5.60 6.33
C HIS A 61 -4.34 5.94 5.79
N THR A 62 -5.36 5.82 6.65
CA THR A 62 -6.75 6.04 6.24
C THR A 62 -7.07 7.51 5.94
N GLY A 63 -6.17 8.43 6.28
CA GLY A 63 -6.30 9.83 5.88
C GLY A 63 -6.16 10.05 4.38
N LYS A 64 -5.59 9.09 3.66
CA LYS A 64 -5.47 9.18 2.21
C LYS A 64 -6.80 8.86 1.56
N GLU A 65 -7.20 9.66 0.57
CA GLU A 65 -8.49 9.46 -0.08
C GLU A 65 -8.53 8.23 -0.98
N LYS A 66 -7.39 7.86 -1.55
CA LYS A 66 -7.30 6.75 -2.50
C LYS A 66 -6.05 5.95 -2.25
N ILE A 67 -6.10 4.68 -2.61
CA ILE A 67 -4.91 3.84 -2.63
C ILE A 67 -4.41 3.78 -4.07
N GLU A 68 -3.27 4.42 -4.32
CA GLU A 68 -2.63 4.45 -5.62
C GLU A 68 -1.17 4.09 -5.42
N ILE A 69 -0.76 2.95 -5.98
CA ILE A 69 0.61 2.46 -5.82
C ILE A 69 1.35 2.66 -7.14
N GLN A 70 2.39 3.50 -7.11
CA GLN A 70 3.21 3.73 -8.29
C GLN A 70 4.04 2.48 -8.57
N ILE A 71 3.95 1.98 -9.79
CA ILE A 71 4.76 0.85 -10.22
C ILE A 71 6.04 1.40 -10.82
N LYS A 72 7.17 1.06 -10.20
CA LYS A 72 8.47 1.52 -10.68
C LYS A 72 9.12 0.45 -11.52
N HIS A 73 9.56 0.83 -12.69
CA HIS A 73 10.32 -0.05 -13.55
C HIS A 73 11.80 0.08 -13.18
N LEU A 74 12.40 -1.02 -12.80
CA LEU A 74 13.78 -1.02 -12.31
C LEU A 74 14.80 -1.29 -13.40
N PHE A 75 14.37 -1.58 -14.58
CA PHE A 75 15.29 -1.76 -15.70
C PHE A 75 15.43 -0.46 -16.48
N GLY A 76 16.58 -0.29 -16.98
CA GLY A 76 16.86 0.97 -17.62
C GLY A 76 17.40 1.94 -16.62
N PHE A 77 17.46 1.60 -16.21
CA PHE A 77 17.83 2.22 -15.37
C PHE A 77 18.72 1.89 -14.80
N ARG A 78 18.63 1.36 -14.89
CA ARG A 78 19.14 1.07 -14.45
C ARG A 78 19.75 1.08 -14.30
N GLY A 79 20.00 1.00 -14.57
CA GLY A 79 20.13 1.02 -14.39
C GLY A 79 20.65 1.31 -14.07
N GLN A 80 20.94 1.56 -14.21
CA GLN A 80 21.01 1.79 -13.88
C GLN A 80 21.39 2.11 -13.17
N TYR A 81 21.81 2.16 -13.02
CA TYR A 81 21.90 2.37 -12.28
C TYR A 81 22.48 2.26 -11.83
N ASP A 82 22.74 2.11 -11.91
CA ASP A 82 23.02 1.92 -11.52
C ASP A 82 23.66 1.82 -11.07
N LYS A 83 24.04 1.70 -11.18
CA LYS A 83 24.35 1.53 -10.91
C LYS A 83 24.69 1.49 -10.37
N THR A 84 25.13 1.47 -10.45
CA THR A 84 25.09 1.31 -10.08
C THR A 84 25.08 1.29 -9.87
N GLY A 85 25.52 1.16 -10.07
CA GLY A 85 25.18 1.03 -9.90
C GLY A 85 25.02 1.16 -9.94
#